data_a7099635cca15a83b12b9556c017f7b5
#
_entry.id   a7099635cca15a83b12b9556c017f7b5
#
_cell.length_a   1.000
_cell.length_b   1.000
_cell.length_c   1.000
_cell.angle_alpha   90.00
_cell.angle_beta   90.00
_cell.angle_gamma   90.00
#
_symmetry.space_group_name_H-M   'P 1'
#
loop_
_entity.id
_entity.type
_entity.pdbx_description
1 polymer ?
#
loop_
_entity_poly.entity_id
_entity_poly.type
_entity_poly.pdbx_seq_one_letter_code
_entity_poly.pdbx_strand_id
1 'polypeptide(L)'
;FNLAIEGALDDCQRIMKSIFSDLQFKERFALGAVNSVNWARVVVQIVYYFSAGLYVLNTTGSKAVQFAVPTGNFGDILAGYYAARMGLPISRLILATNENDILARFFNTGDYSLGRVVPTISPSMDIQVASNFERYLYYKLGCDSRKLDMLLKQFASTARLAIPRDGS
;
A
#
# COMPACT_ATOMS: atom_id res chain seq x y z
N PHE A 1 -17.33 -19.93 0.35
CA PHE A 1 -17.76 -19.82 1.74
C PHE A 1 -17.25 -18.52 2.33
N ASN A 2 -18.11 -17.79 3.03
CA ASN A 2 -17.74 -16.60 3.79
C ASN A 2 -17.59 -17.00 5.26
N LEU A 3 -16.45 -16.67 5.84
CA LEU A 3 -16.17 -16.89 7.25
C LEU A 3 -15.96 -15.54 7.94
N ALA A 4 -16.62 -15.33 9.05
CA ALA A 4 -16.38 -14.20 9.93
C ALA A 4 -15.39 -14.62 11.03
N ILE A 5 -14.44 -13.75 11.34
CA ILE A 5 -13.54 -13.92 12.46
C ILE A 5 -13.71 -12.76 13.44
N GLU A 6 -13.47 -13.02 14.72
CA GLU A 6 -13.34 -11.95 15.72
C GLU A 6 -11.96 -11.33 15.58
N GLY A 7 -11.89 -10.09 15.05
CA GLY A 7 -10.63 -9.39 14.81
C GLY A 7 -10.75 -8.29 13.77
N ALA A 8 -9.63 -7.63 13.51
CA ALA A 8 -9.51 -6.61 12.48
C ALA A 8 -9.16 -7.23 11.11
N LEU A 9 -9.19 -6.41 10.04
CA LEU A 9 -8.78 -6.83 8.70
C LEU A 9 -7.34 -7.35 8.67
N ASP A 10 -6.46 -6.80 9.50
CA ASP A 10 -5.07 -7.23 9.62
C ASP A 10 -4.95 -8.69 10.11
N ASP A 11 -5.88 -9.16 10.96
CA ASP A 11 -5.92 -10.55 11.41
C ASP A 11 -6.31 -11.50 10.27
N CYS A 12 -7.29 -11.12 9.45
CA CYS A 12 -7.64 -11.86 8.23
C CYS A 12 -6.45 -11.95 7.28
N GLN A 13 -5.72 -10.85 7.09
CA GLN A 13 -4.53 -10.82 6.22
C GLN A 13 -3.39 -11.68 6.77
N ARG A 14 -3.20 -11.72 8.09
CA ARG A 14 -2.20 -12.56 8.74
C ARG A 14 -2.48 -14.05 8.50
N ILE A 15 -3.73 -14.47 8.68
CA ILE A 15 -4.16 -15.86 8.40
C ILE A 15 -3.91 -16.19 6.93
N MET A 16 -4.35 -15.33 6.02
CA MET A 16 -4.15 -15.52 4.58
C MET A 16 -2.66 -15.65 4.24
N LYS A 17 -1.82 -14.74 4.72
CA LYS A 17 -0.36 -14.78 4.46
C LYS A 17 0.26 -16.07 4.99
N SER A 18 -0.16 -16.56 6.16
CA SER A 18 0.30 -17.84 6.71
C SER A 18 -0.03 -19.01 5.78
N ILE A 19 -1.25 -19.05 5.25
CA ILE A 19 -1.68 -20.11 4.31
C ILE A 19 -0.89 -20.01 3.00
N PHE A 20 -0.68 -18.81 2.46
CA PHE A 20 0.05 -18.61 1.20
C PHE A 20 1.55 -18.86 1.34
N SER A 21 2.12 -18.82 2.53
CA SER A 21 3.53 -19.14 2.79
C SER A 21 3.80 -20.66 2.78
N ASP A 22 2.77 -21.48 2.96
CA ASP A 22 2.86 -22.92 2.74
C ASP A 22 2.76 -23.23 1.24
N LEU A 23 3.92 -23.37 0.60
CA LEU A 23 4.00 -23.57 -0.84
C LEU A 23 3.37 -24.88 -1.29
N GLN A 24 3.47 -25.97 -0.50
CA GLN A 24 2.87 -27.26 -0.83
C GLN A 24 1.34 -27.18 -0.80
N PHE A 25 0.80 -26.52 0.23
CA PHE A 25 -0.65 -26.30 0.34
C PHE A 25 -1.15 -25.40 -0.80
N LYS A 26 -0.43 -24.32 -1.08
CA LYS A 26 -0.75 -23.39 -2.17
C LYS A 26 -0.80 -24.08 -3.54
N GLU A 27 0.18 -24.92 -3.85
CA GLU A 27 0.24 -25.66 -5.12
C GLU A 27 -0.87 -26.72 -5.20
N ARG A 28 -1.04 -27.51 -4.13
CA ARG A 28 -2.04 -28.56 -4.06
C ARG A 28 -3.47 -28.08 -4.33
N PHE A 29 -3.81 -26.89 -3.84
CA PHE A 29 -5.15 -26.30 -3.96
C PHE A 29 -5.25 -25.18 -5.00
N ALA A 30 -4.20 -24.92 -5.77
CA ALA A 30 -4.12 -23.87 -6.79
C ALA A 30 -4.60 -22.51 -6.25
N LEU A 31 -4.14 -22.11 -5.07
CA LEU A 31 -4.62 -20.92 -4.39
C LEU A 31 -4.22 -19.65 -5.12
N GLY A 32 -5.19 -18.77 -5.35
CA GLY A 32 -5.01 -17.42 -5.85
C GLY A 32 -5.62 -16.38 -4.92
N ALA A 33 -5.03 -15.19 -4.86
CA ALA A 33 -5.58 -14.07 -4.09
C ALA A 33 -6.31 -13.07 -5.00
N VAL A 34 -7.52 -12.66 -4.59
CA VAL A 34 -8.34 -11.67 -5.30
C VAL A 34 -8.49 -10.40 -4.46
N ASN A 35 -7.43 -10.00 -3.76
CA ASN A 35 -7.41 -8.78 -2.95
C ASN A 35 -6.26 -7.86 -3.34
N SER A 36 -6.08 -6.75 -2.62
CA SER A 36 -5.05 -5.74 -2.88
C SER A 36 -3.60 -6.24 -2.78
N VAL A 37 -3.36 -7.40 -2.17
CA VAL A 37 -2.03 -8.04 -2.14
C VAL A 37 -1.62 -8.56 -3.52
N ASN A 38 -2.59 -8.90 -4.38
CA ASN A 38 -2.31 -9.38 -5.72
C ASN A 38 -1.76 -8.25 -6.60
N TRP A 39 -0.53 -8.44 -7.09
CA TRP A 39 0.13 -7.51 -8.01
C TRP A 39 -0.68 -7.16 -9.26
N ALA A 40 -1.40 -8.12 -9.83
CA ALA A 40 -2.24 -7.88 -11.00
C ALA A 40 -3.28 -6.77 -10.75
N ARG A 41 -3.80 -6.63 -9.54
CA ARG A 41 -4.73 -5.54 -9.19
C ARG A 41 -4.04 -4.18 -9.21
N VAL A 42 -2.82 -4.09 -8.72
CA VAL A 42 -2.04 -2.83 -8.75
C VAL A 42 -1.75 -2.43 -10.20
N VAL A 43 -1.36 -3.39 -11.05
CA VAL A 43 -1.08 -3.12 -12.48
C VAL A 43 -2.32 -2.58 -13.20
N VAL A 44 -3.49 -3.19 -13.00
CA VAL A 44 -4.73 -2.71 -13.62
C VAL A 44 -5.12 -1.32 -13.12
N GLN A 45 -4.85 -0.99 -11.86
CA GLN A 45 -5.12 0.33 -11.30
C GLN A 45 -4.27 1.44 -11.93
N ILE A 46 -3.09 1.14 -12.49
CA ILE A 46 -2.27 2.12 -13.24
C ILE A 46 -3.09 2.76 -14.39
N VAL A 47 -3.96 1.98 -15.03
CA VAL A 47 -4.81 2.44 -16.13
C VAL A 47 -5.71 3.61 -15.71
N TYR A 48 -6.20 3.61 -14.47
CA TYR A 48 -7.06 4.69 -13.94
C TYR A 48 -6.33 6.03 -13.96
N TYR A 49 -5.07 6.03 -13.55
CA TYR A 49 -4.23 7.23 -13.52
C TYR A 49 -3.94 7.76 -14.91
N PHE A 50 -3.58 6.88 -15.84
CA PHE A 50 -3.37 7.30 -17.23
C PHE A 50 -4.67 7.82 -17.86
N SER A 51 -5.77 7.09 -17.73
CA SER A 51 -7.06 7.49 -18.30
C SER A 51 -7.53 8.84 -17.73
N ALA A 52 -7.59 8.98 -16.42
CA ALA A 52 -8.03 10.22 -15.79
C ALA A 52 -7.02 11.36 -15.98
N GLY A 53 -5.74 11.07 -15.84
CA GLY A 53 -4.67 12.07 -15.99
C GLY A 53 -4.61 12.67 -17.39
N LEU A 54 -4.59 11.81 -18.41
CA LEU A 54 -4.58 12.26 -19.81
C LEU A 54 -5.86 13.02 -20.18
N TYR A 55 -7.01 12.58 -19.68
CA TYR A 55 -8.26 13.31 -19.86
C TYR A 55 -8.17 14.73 -19.29
N VAL A 56 -7.72 14.89 -18.05
CA VAL A 56 -7.59 16.21 -17.42
C VAL A 56 -6.57 17.07 -18.15
N LEU A 57 -5.40 16.54 -18.48
CA LEU A 57 -4.36 17.29 -19.21
C LEU A 57 -4.88 17.82 -20.55
N ASN A 58 -5.59 16.97 -21.31
CA ASN A 58 -6.12 17.35 -22.63
C ASN A 58 -7.28 18.35 -22.53
N THR A 59 -8.12 18.24 -21.51
CA THR A 59 -9.30 19.12 -21.38
C THR A 59 -9.00 20.48 -20.75
N THR A 60 -7.99 20.52 -19.84
CA THR A 60 -7.66 21.74 -19.11
C THR A 60 -6.43 22.49 -19.66
N GLY A 61 -5.63 21.85 -20.50
CA GLY A 61 -4.33 22.36 -20.94
C GLY A 61 -3.28 22.41 -19.81
N SER A 62 -3.53 21.79 -18.68
CA SER A 62 -2.60 21.72 -17.55
C SER A 62 -1.34 20.93 -17.92
N LYS A 63 -0.19 21.31 -17.37
CA LYS A 63 1.08 20.59 -17.60
C LYS A 63 1.29 19.39 -16.70
N ALA A 64 0.54 19.30 -15.61
CA ALA A 64 0.61 18.20 -14.65
C ALA A 64 -0.72 18.05 -13.90
N VAL A 65 -0.93 16.87 -13.32
CA VAL A 65 -2.11 16.56 -12.52
C VAL A 65 -1.74 16.23 -11.07
N GLN A 66 -2.71 16.33 -10.18
CA GLN A 66 -2.62 15.85 -8.80
C GLN A 66 -3.75 14.87 -8.57
N PHE A 67 -3.48 13.82 -7.79
CA PHE A 67 -4.47 12.85 -7.40
C PHE A 67 -4.58 12.80 -5.87
N ALA A 68 -5.80 12.95 -5.35
CA ALA A 68 -6.12 12.64 -3.96
C ALA A 68 -6.63 11.19 -3.89
N VAL A 69 -5.94 10.36 -3.12
CA VAL A 69 -6.17 8.90 -3.11
C VAL A 69 -6.49 8.45 -1.70
N PRO A 70 -7.75 8.04 -1.42
CA PRO A 70 -8.09 7.35 -0.19
C PRO A 70 -7.25 6.08 -0.07
N THR A 71 -6.47 5.97 1.02
CA THR A 71 -5.41 4.98 1.09
C THR A 71 -5.51 4.13 2.36
N GLY A 72 -5.86 2.84 2.19
CA GLY A 72 -5.71 1.80 3.19
C GLY A 72 -4.47 0.95 2.91
N ASN A 73 -4.63 -0.16 2.18
CA ASN A 73 -3.57 -1.13 1.87
C ASN A 73 -2.49 -0.64 0.89
N PHE A 74 -2.43 0.65 0.59
CA PHE A 74 -1.44 1.29 -0.28
C PHE A 74 -1.46 0.82 -1.74
N GLY A 75 -2.47 0.06 -2.18
CA GLY A 75 -2.51 -0.52 -3.54
C GLY A 75 -2.71 0.55 -4.61
N ASP A 76 -3.76 1.35 -4.48
CA ASP A 76 -4.13 2.36 -5.48
C ASP A 76 -3.09 3.48 -5.59
N ILE A 77 -2.65 4.05 -4.47
CA ILE A 77 -1.62 5.11 -4.50
C ILE A 77 -0.27 4.59 -5.03
N LEU A 78 0.05 3.30 -4.81
CA LEU A 78 1.21 2.66 -5.41
C LEU A 78 1.08 2.58 -6.94
N ALA A 79 -0.12 2.32 -7.45
CA ALA A 79 -0.38 2.39 -8.90
C ALA A 79 -0.16 3.80 -9.45
N GLY A 80 -0.57 4.84 -8.71
CA GLY A 80 -0.26 6.24 -9.03
C GLY A 80 1.25 6.53 -9.03
N TYR A 81 1.97 5.99 -8.07
CA TYR A 81 3.44 6.08 -8.02
C TYR A 81 4.09 5.43 -9.26
N TYR A 82 3.60 4.27 -9.69
CA TYR A 82 4.08 3.63 -10.91
C TYR A 82 3.71 4.45 -12.16
N ALA A 83 2.49 4.98 -12.23
CA ALA A 83 2.08 5.84 -13.36
C ALA A 83 3.01 7.06 -13.51
N ALA A 84 3.39 7.70 -12.40
CA ALA A 84 4.36 8.79 -12.41
C ALA A 84 5.74 8.32 -12.92
N ARG A 85 6.22 7.16 -12.46
CA ARG A 85 7.49 6.59 -12.92
C ARG A 85 7.47 6.15 -14.38
N MET A 86 6.30 5.85 -14.93
CA MET A 86 6.08 5.53 -16.35
C MET A 86 5.97 6.80 -17.22
N GLY A 87 6.01 7.99 -16.63
CA GLY A 87 6.05 9.25 -17.36
C GLY A 87 4.74 10.04 -17.38
N LEU A 88 3.69 9.60 -16.70
CA LEU A 88 2.51 10.44 -16.50
C LEU A 88 2.90 11.66 -15.64
N PRO A 89 2.66 12.91 -16.07
CA PRO A 89 3.09 14.10 -15.35
C PRO A 89 2.22 14.34 -14.11
N ILE A 90 2.49 13.57 -13.06
CA ILE A 90 1.87 13.70 -11.74
C ILE A 90 2.77 14.60 -10.89
N SER A 91 2.27 15.78 -10.53
CA SER A 91 3.02 16.71 -9.66
C SER A 91 2.90 16.35 -8.18
N ARG A 92 1.81 15.66 -7.78
CA ARG A 92 1.58 15.24 -6.40
C ARG A 92 0.60 14.08 -6.30
N LEU A 93 0.90 13.13 -5.43
CA LEU A 93 -0.04 12.16 -4.90
C LEU A 93 -0.38 12.57 -3.45
N ILE A 94 -1.66 12.81 -3.18
CA ILE A 94 -2.16 13.23 -1.88
C ILE A 94 -2.77 11.99 -1.22
N LEU A 95 -2.08 11.47 -0.22
CA LEU A 95 -2.51 10.32 0.54
C LEU A 95 -3.54 10.76 1.59
N ALA A 96 -4.76 10.22 1.50
CA ALA A 96 -5.83 10.47 2.45
C ALA A 96 -6.12 9.19 3.27
N THR A 97 -6.14 9.33 4.60
CA THR A 97 -6.47 8.25 5.54
C THR A 97 -7.68 8.64 6.39
N ASN A 98 -8.29 7.65 7.02
CA ASN A 98 -9.17 7.91 8.15
C ASN A 98 -8.34 8.05 9.45
N GLU A 99 -8.95 7.87 10.62
CA GLU A 99 -8.25 7.94 11.91
C GLU A 99 -7.11 6.92 12.06
N ASN A 100 -7.10 5.87 11.23
CA ASN A 100 -6.00 4.90 11.16
C ASN A 100 -4.90 5.45 10.24
N ASP A 101 -4.08 6.35 10.78
CA ASP A 101 -3.23 7.29 10.06
C ASP A 101 -1.78 6.84 9.84
N ILE A 102 -1.46 5.56 10.04
CA ILE A 102 -0.06 5.07 10.01
C ILE A 102 0.71 5.51 8.76
N LEU A 103 0.06 5.49 7.60
CA LEU A 103 0.68 5.94 6.35
C LEU A 103 0.86 7.46 6.31
N ALA A 104 -0.16 8.23 6.71
CA ALA A 104 -0.05 9.70 6.78
C ALA A 104 1.07 10.12 7.73
N ARG A 105 1.18 9.47 8.89
CA ARG A 105 2.24 9.68 9.86
C ARG A 105 3.61 9.36 9.26
N PHE A 106 3.75 8.23 8.58
CA PHE A 106 5.01 7.88 7.91
C PHE A 106 5.45 8.96 6.89
N PHE A 107 4.57 9.40 6.01
CA PHE A 107 4.93 10.40 5.01
C PHE A 107 5.20 11.79 5.60
N ASN A 108 4.61 12.09 6.75
CA ASN A 108 4.83 13.35 7.45
C ASN A 108 6.05 13.35 8.37
N THR A 109 6.38 12.22 9.01
CA THR A 109 7.40 12.17 10.07
C THR A 109 8.49 11.12 9.84
N GLY A 110 8.28 10.16 8.93
CA GLY A 110 9.15 8.99 8.76
C GLY A 110 8.81 7.83 9.70
N ASP A 111 7.85 8.00 10.62
CA ASP A 111 7.48 6.99 11.62
C ASP A 111 6.35 6.08 11.13
N TYR A 112 6.64 4.79 10.99
CA TYR A 112 5.69 3.73 10.69
C TYR A 112 5.61 2.76 11.88
N SER A 113 5.01 3.23 12.99
CA SER A 113 4.83 2.43 14.20
C SER A 113 3.37 2.01 14.34
N LEU A 114 3.14 0.75 14.72
CA LEU A 114 1.79 0.23 14.95
C LEU A 114 1.09 1.01 16.06
N GLY A 115 -0.14 1.40 15.79
CA GLY A 115 -1.07 1.97 16.75
C GLY A 115 -2.22 1.01 17.05
N ARG A 116 -3.19 1.48 17.80
CA ARG A 116 -4.46 0.77 17.96
C ARG A 116 -5.34 1.02 16.74
N VAL A 117 -5.98 -0.02 16.22
CA VAL A 117 -7.01 0.13 15.19
C VAL A 117 -8.21 0.84 15.79
N VAL A 118 -8.67 1.90 15.14
CA VAL A 118 -9.88 2.66 15.49
C VAL A 118 -10.98 2.25 14.50
N PRO A 119 -12.09 1.64 14.95
CA PRO A 119 -13.21 1.34 14.08
C PRO A 119 -13.86 2.62 13.53
N THR A 120 -14.03 2.69 12.21
CA THR A 120 -14.62 3.84 11.52
C THR A 120 -15.79 3.42 10.61
N ILE A 121 -16.45 4.39 9.98
CA ILE A 121 -17.48 4.14 8.96
C ILE A 121 -16.90 3.60 7.64
N SER A 122 -15.58 3.53 7.52
CA SER A 122 -14.84 2.98 6.36
C SER A 122 -14.00 1.76 6.77
N PRO A 123 -14.59 0.63 7.20
CA PRO A 123 -13.89 -0.48 7.85
C PRO A 123 -12.81 -1.12 6.97
N SER A 124 -12.91 -1.05 5.66
CA SER A 124 -11.87 -1.53 4.74
C SER A 124 -10.57 -0.70 4.79
N MET A 125 -10.62 0.47 5.42
CA MET A 125 -9.49 1.37 5.63
C MET A 125 -8.96 1.32 7.08
N ASP A 126 -9.61 0.57 7.96
CA ASP A 126 -9.24 0.42 9.37
C ASP A 126 -8.09 -0.60 9.49
N ILE A 127 -6.92 -0.18 9.09
CA ILE A 127 -5.70 -1.01 9.06
C ILE A 127 -4.54 -0.30 9.74
N GLN A 128 -3.60 -1.10 10.24
CA GLN A 128 -2.31 -0.65 10.77
C GLN A 128 -1.13 -1.26 9.99
N VAL A 129 -1.37 -2.21 9.07
CA VAL A 129 -0.33 -2.80 8.21
C VAL A 129 -0.77 -2.71 6.75
N ALA A 130 -0.21 -1.75 6.01
CA ALA A 130 -0.53 -1.57 4.59
C ALA A 130 0.23 -2.59 3.73
N SER A 131 -0.49 -3.57 3.18
CA SER A 131 0.09 -4.75 2.52
C SER A 131 0.93 -4.46 1.27
N ASN A 132 0.75 -3.31 0.62
CA ASN A 132 1.54 -2.91 -0.55
C ASN A 132 2.64 -1.89 -0.23
N PHE A 133 2.73 -1.44 1.01
CA PHE A 133 3.70 -0.43 1.42
C PHE A 133 5.15 -0.92 1.31
N GLU A 134 5.40 -2.21 1.55
CA GLU A 134 6.69 -2.85 1.36
C GLU A 134 7.25 -2.68 -0.07
N ARG A 135 6.36 -2.67 -1.08
CA ARG A 135 6.76 -2.44 -2.49
C ARG A 135 7.27 -1.03 -2.73
N TYR A 136 6.67 -0.03 -2.09
CA TYR A 136 7.17 1.34 -2.12
C TYR A 136 8.51 1.46 -1.37
N LEU A 137 8.62 0.84 -0.19
CA LEU A 137 9.85 0.82 0.59
C LEU A 137 11.01 0.22 -0.20
N TYR A 138 10.79 -0.83 -0.98
CA TYR A 138 11.80 -1.41 -1.85
C TYR A 138 12.44 -0.36 -2.77
N TYR A 139 11.63 0.45 -3.43
CA TYR A 139 12.13 1.54 -4.27
C TYR A 139 12.81 2.65 -3.47
N LYS A 140 12.24 3.02 -2.34
CA LYS A 140 12.82 4.04 -1.46
C LYS A 140 14.19 3.63 -0.91
N LEU A 141 14.42 2.35 -0.72
CA LEU A 141 15.71 1.77 -0.29
C LEU A 141 16.67 1.50 -1.46
N GLY A 142 16.42 2.04 -2.64
CA GLY A 142 17.27 1.86 -3.81
C GLY A 142 17.24 0.46 -4.42
N CYS A 143 16.09 -0.21 -4.33
CA CYS A 143 15.86 -1.58 -4.82
C CYS A 143 16.73 -2.64 -4.12
N ASP A 144 17.14 -2.38 -2.88
CA ASP A 144 17.95 -3.29 -2.08
C ASP A 144 17.04 -4.22 -1.24
N SER A 145 16.89 -5.47 -1.71
CA SER A 145 16.04 -6.47 -1.05
C SER A 145 16.58 -6.89 0.34
N ARG A 146 17.89 -6.81 0.57
CA ARG A 146 18.50 -7.16 1.88
C ARG A 146 18.16 -6.10 2.91
N LYS A 147 18.29 -4.82 2.55
CA LYS A 147 17.88 -3.71 3.43
C LYS A 147 16.39 -3.77 3.75
N LEU A 148 15.55 -4.08 2.75
CA LEU A 148 14.11 -4.23 2.97
C LEU A 148 13.81 -5.39 3.93
N ASP A 149 14.41 -6.56 3.73
CA ASP A 149 14.23 -7.74 4.60
C ASP A 149 14.62 -7.45 6.05
N MET A 150 15.78 -6.79 6.26
CA MET A 150 16.21 -6.37 7.60
C MET A 150 15.20 -5.42 8.26
N LEU A 151 14.70 -4.45 7.50
CA LEU A 151 13.74 -3.46 7.99
C LEU A 151 12.39 -4.11 8.34
N LEU A 152 11.89 -5.03 7.51
CA LEU A 152 10.65 -5.75 7.77
C LEU A 152 10.77 -6.71 8.96
N LYS A 153 11.91 -7.37 9.14
CA LYS A 153 12.21 -8.19 10.33
C LYS A 153 12.26 -7.35 11.61
N GLN A 154 12.88 -6.17 11.55
CA GLN A 154 12.87 -5.21 12.64
C GLN A 154 11.42 -4.79 12.97
N PHE A 155 10.63 -4.42 11.97
CA PHE A 155 9.22 -4.05 12.15
C PHE A 155 8.41 -5.19 12.78
N ALA A 156 8.59 -6.43 12.30
CA ALA A 156 7.91 -7.60 12.86
C ALA A 156 8.22 -7.84 14.34
N SER A 157 9.46 -7.53 14.79
CA SER A 157 9.89 -7.76 16.17
C SER A 157 9.58 -6.59 17.11
N THR A 158 9.58 -5.36 16.61
CA THR A 158 9.47 -4.14 17.44
C THR A 158 8.15 -3.39 17.26
N ALA A 159 7.35 -3.77 16.25
CA ALA A 159 6.17 -3.02 15.80
C ALA A 159 6.48 -1.56 15.38
N ARG A 160 7.74 -1.26 15.09
CA ARG A 160 8.23 0.08 14.76
C ARG A 160 9.18 0.04 13.57
N LEU A 161 8.98 1.02 12.68
CA LEU A 161 9.86 1.27 11.56
C LEU A 161 10.00 2.78 11.39
N ALA A 162 11.23 3.25 11.28
CA ALA A 162 11.51 4.65 11.00
C ALA A 162 12.51 4.74 9.85
N ILE A 163 12.22 5.62 8.89
CA ILE A 163 13.13 5.92 7.79
C ILE A 163 13.30 7.44 7.75
N PRO A 164 14.53 7.95 7.68
CA PRO A 164 14.76 9.38 7.52
C PRO A 164 14.02 9.93 6.30
N ARG A 165 13.48 11.15 6.43
CA ARG A 165 12.90 11.85 5.29
C ARG A 165 14.00 12.20 4.30
N ASP A 166 13.69 12.14 3.00
CA ASP A 166 14.59 12.64 1.97
C ASP A 166 14.75 14.16 2.20
N GLY A 167 15.97 14.60 2.50
CA GLY A 167 16.29 16.03 2.71
C GLY A 167 16.41 16.50 4.17
N SER A 168 16.53 15.60 5.12
CA SER A 168 16.94 15.92 6.51
C SER A 168 18.31 15.35 6.82
#